data_6711be20f6d234eb33fe4f2ec6e0fcfc
#
_entry.id   6711be20f6d234eb33fe4f2ec6e0fcfc
#
_cell.length_a   1.000
_cell.length_b   1.000
_cell.length_c   1.000
_cell.angle_alpha   90.00
_cell.angle_beta   90.00
_cell.angle_gamma   90.00
#
_symmetry.space_group_name_H-M   'P 1'
#
loop_
_entity.id
_entity.type
_entity.pdbx_description
1 polymer ?
#
loop_
_entity_poly.entity_id
_entity_poly.type
_entity_poly.pdbx_seq_one_letter_code
_entity_poly.pdbx_strand_id
1 'polypeptide(L)'
;MTTPIVRIAFTSAPFDAVPTWVDVSADVISINTKRGRQHEINRMEAGTATVVLLNTSGNYWPDNAGGSYYPNVKPLKRINIRVTYNAVTYDLYTGFIEDWEPDFLLKPIKGAVMNVRCVDLIGALSRLLLNDYTGYSLEKSGTRVGHVLDNLAWPAGARDLDTGQSDMEASGELANVNAQQHSLIVQQSEAGIVYVAGDGDVQFEDRHHRLKSPHTVSQAIFGDDAGEMGYYRLPMSFGSTHVLNDIRIRREGGYEQVATDATSQGDYGKRSLSRTGLLMTTDSEALSQAQYLLKRYKDPTLRVKNITLRPAVDAANLYPKVFGYDISTRITIRLNQASLDKEYYIEGITHGYRPSRGWETKWDLSDADVQQYWAIGETGFSEIGETTYVAY
;
A
#
# COMPACT_ATOMS: atom_id res chain seq x y z
N MET A 1 2.12 27.29 5.88
CA MET A 1 2.53 25.89 5.71
C MET A 1 1.63 25.06 6.60
N THR A 2 1.16 23.92 6.12
CA THR A 2 0.33 22.99 6.89
C THR A 2 1.23 22.14 7.76
N THR A 3 0.97 22.13 9.07
CA THR A 3 1.73 21.36 10.06
C THR A 3 1.11 19.98 10.26
N PRO A 4 1.88 18.94 10.57
CA PRO A 4 1.35 17.64 10.93
C PRO A 4 0.65 17.69 12.29
N ILE A 5 -0.29 16.77 12.46
CA ILE A 5 -0.89 16.42 13.74
C ILE A 5 -0.46 14.98 14.04
N VAL A 6 0.25 14.79 15.14
CA VAL A 6 0.70 13.46 15.58
C VAL A 6 0.07 13.14 16.91
N ARG A 7 -0.59 11.98 16.98
CA ARG A 7 -1.29 11.54 18.19
C ARG A 7 -0.84 10.13 18.58
N ILE A 8 -0.66 9.91 19.87
CA ILE A 8 -0.27 8.60 20.41
C ILE A 8 -1.27 8.15 21.45
N ALA A 9 -1.70 6.89 21.38
CA ALA A 9 -2.65 6.31 22.34
C ALA A 9 -1.91 5.60 23.48
N PHE A 10 -1.32 6.37 24.39
CA PHE A 10 -0.48 5.84 25.46
C PHE A 10 -1.20 4.87 26.39
N THR A 11 -2.48 5.12 26.70
CA THR A 11 -3.26 4.35 27.69
C THR A 11 -4.09 3.24 27.10
N SER A 12 -4.35 3.26 25.79
CA SER A 12 -5.19 2.25 25.11
C SER A 12 -4.42 0.96 24.84
N ALA A 13 -5.17 -0.15 24.73
CA ALA A 13 -4.66 -1.41 24.22
C ALA A 13 -4.34 -1.31 22.71
N PRO A 14 -3.45 -2.17 22.16
CA PRO A 14 -3.06 -2.09 20.75
C PRO A 14 -4.22 -2.18 19.77
N PHE A 15 -5.18 -3.07 20.00
CA PHE A 15 -6.33 -3.33 19.12
C PHE A 15 -7.64 -2.72 19.64
N ASP A 16 -7.54 -1.72 20.52
CA ASP A 16 -8.71 -0.98 21.00
C ASP A 16 -9.44 -0.33 19.82
N ALA A 17 -10.74 -0.57 19.70
CA ALA A 17 -11.55 -0.02 18.61
C ALA A 17 -11.68 1.51 18.69
N VAL A 18 -11.60 2.08 19.92
CA VAL A 18 -11.74 3.51 20.18
C VAL A 18 -10.56 4.00 21.05
N PRO A 19 -9.36 4.16 20.48
CA PRO A 19 -8.20 4.56 21.27
C PRO A 19 -8.30 5.99 21.79
N THR A 20 -7.81 6.19 23.01
CA THR A 20 -7.70 7.53 23.61
C THR A 20 -6.42 8.19 23.13
N TRP A 21 -6.57 9.20 22.30
CA TRP A 21 -5.46 9.89 21.66
C TRP A 21 -4.92 11.07 22.48
N VAL A 22 -3.60 11.15 22.58
CA VAL A 22 -2.86 12.29 23.12
C VAL A 22 -2.12 12.98 21.99
N ASP A 23 -2.32 14.27 21.82
CA ASP A 23 -1.63 15.10 20.82
C ASP A 23 -0.19 15.39 21.27
N VAL A 24 0.77 15.05 20.42
CA VAL A 24 2.22 15.28 20.63
C VAL A 24 2.81 16.14 19.52
N SER A 25 1.99 16.79 18.72
CA SER A 25 2.39 17.57 17.55
C SER A 25 3.40 18.66 17.83
N ALA A 26 3.34 19.27 19.02
CA ALA A 26 4.23 20.35 19.43
C ALA A 26 5.71 19.92 19.49
N ASP A 27 5.97 18.62 19.72
CA ASP A 27 7.31 18.08 19.85
C ASP A 27 7.86 17.52 18.52
N VAL A 28 7.10 17.57 17.43
CA VAL A 28 7.48 16.98 16.15
C VAL A 28 8.59 17.76 15.46
N ILE A 29 9.73 17.11 15.23
CA ILE A 29 10.87 17.64 14.48
C ILE A 29 10.82 17.20 13.01
N SER A 30 10.48 15.94 12.75
CA SER A 30 10.35 15.44 11.38
C SER A 30 9.49 14.19 11.34
N ILE A 31 8.92 13.94 10.17
CA ILE A 31 8.13 12.75 9.88
C ILE A 31 8.58 12.17 8.54
N ASN A 32 8.61 10.85 8.47
CA ASN A 32 8.68 10.10 7.24
C ASN A 32 7.69 8.93 7.34
N THR A 33 6.78 8.80 6.37
CA THR A 33 5.86 7.65 6.28
C THR A 33 6.01 7.00 4.92
N LYS A 34 5.82 5.69 4.86
CA LYS A 34 5.77 4.91 3.62
C LYS A 34 4.67 3.87 3.72
N ARG A 35 3.79 3.79 2.72
CA ARG A 35 2.75 2.77 2.56
C ARG A 35 2.76 2.23 1.13
N GLY A 36 2.31 1.00 0.93
CA GLY A 36 2.18 0.37 -0.38
C GLY A 36 3.46 -0.26 -0.91
N ARG A 37 3.59 -0.34 -2.22
CA ARG A 37 4.67 -1.02 -2.95
C ARG A 37 5.26 -0.11 -4.04
N GLN A 38 6.42 -0.51 -4.57
CA GLN A 38 7.10 0.30 -5.61
C GLN A 38 6.56 0.04 -7.03
N HIS A 39 5.96 -1.13 -7.26
CA HIS A 39 5.44 -1.54 -8.56
C HIS A 39 4.39 -2.65 -8.37
N GLU A 40 3.40 -2.73 -9.25
CA GLU A 40 2.27 -3.67 -9.16
C GLU A 40 2.65 -5.15 -9.08
N ILE A 41 3.81 -5.56 -9.63
CA ILE A 41 4.29 -6.94 -9.53
C ILE A 41 4.89 -7.28 -8.16
N ASN A 42 5.25 -6.25 -7.40
CA ASN A 42 5.84 -6.43 -6.08
C ASN A 42 4.74 -6.75 -5.05
N ARG A 43 5.13 -7.40 -3.99
CA ARG A 43 4.27 -7.60 -2.83
C ARG A 43 3.97 -6.26 -2.18
N MET A 44 2.77 -6.14 -1.58
CA MET A 44 2.50 -5.03 -0.67
C MET A 44 3.44 -5.15 0.53
N GLU A 45 4.13 -4.06 0.81
CA GLU A 45 5.03 -3.95 1.97
C GLU A 45 4.25 -3.44 3.18
N ALA A 46 4.69 -3.81 4.37
CA ALA A 46 4.18 -3.20 5.59
C ALA A 46 4.42 -1.69 5.56
N GLY A 47 3.41 -0.94 5.88
CA GLY A 47 3.54 0.51 6.03
C GLY A 47 4.43 0.84 7.23
N THR A 48 5.32 1.80 7.06
CA THR A 48 6.26 2.23 8.10
C THR A 48 6.18 3.73 8.33
N ALA A 49 6.45 4.16 9.54
CA ALA A 49 6.67 5.57 9.84
C ALA A 49 7.85 5.76 10.80
N THR A 50 8.52 6.89 10.63
CA THR A 50 9.49 7.39 11.62
C THR A 50 9.09 8.80 11.99
N VAL A 51 8.85 9.03 13.27
CA VAL A 51 8.57 10.36 13.84
C VAL A 51 9.70 10.71 14.78
N VAL A 52 10.32 11.86 14.56
CA VAL A 52 11.34 12.39 15.46
C VAL A 52 10.69 13.43 16.37
N LEU A 53 10.69 13.19 17.66
CA LEU A 53 10.13 14.06 18.69
C LEU A 53 11.24 14.74 19.48
N LEU A 54 11.06 16.00 19.82
CA LEU A 54 11.89 16.70 20.79
C LEU A 54 11.60 16.14 22.18
N ASN A 55 12.63 15.71 22.90
CA ASN A 55 12.48 15.06 24.21
C ASN A 55 13.35 15.72 25.31
N THR A 56 13.51 17.03 25.26
CA THR A 56 14.29 17.78 26.30
C THR A 56 13.66 17.71 27.67
N SER A 57 12.33 17.52 27.74
CA SER A 57 11.57 17.31 28.99
C SER A 57 11.72 15.89 29.56
N GLY A 58 12.17 14.91 28.76
CA GLY A 58 12.20 13.51 29.14
C GLY A 58 10.84 12.82 29.18
N ASN A 59 9.77 13.43 28.65
CA ASN A 59 8.41 12.88 28.69
C ASN A 59 8.28 11.56 27.93
N TYR A 60 9.09 11.35 26.87
CA TYR A 60 9.10 10.14 26.07
C TYR A 60 10.16 9.13 26.51
N TRP A 61 10.82 9.34 27.65
CA TRP A 61 11.77 8.40 28.21
C TRP A 61 11.03 7.31 29.00
N PRO A 62 11.16 6.01 28.63
CA PRO A 62 10.38 4.92 29.24
C PRO A 62 10.57 4.79 30.78
N ASP A 63 11.78 5.07 31.28
CA ASP A 63 12.12 4.93 32.69
C ASP A 63 12.01 6.23 33.49
N ASN A 64 11.54 7.32 32.87
CA ASN A 64 11.35 8.59 33.58
C ASN A 64 10.05 8.60 34.38
N ALA A 65 10.11 8.22 35.63
CA ALA A 65 8.93 8.24 36.53
C ALA A 65 8.27 9.63 36.71
N GLY A 66 9.01 10.72 36.42
CA GLY A 66 8.48 12.07 36.40
C GLY A 66 7.93 12.52 35.05
N GLY A 67 8.05 11.72 34.01
CA GLY A 67 7.59 12.04 32.69
C GLY A 67 6.07 11.97 32.57
N SER A 68 5.48 12.84 31.76
CA SER A 68 4.00 12.96 31.61
C SER A 68 3.35 11.68 31.10
N TYR A 69 4.07 10.83 30.41
CA TYR A 69 3.52 9.62 29.77
C TYR A 69 3.94 8.32 30.49
N TYR A 70 4.72 8.44 31.59
CA TYR A 70 5.09 7.28 32.41
C TYR A 70 3.84 6.65 33.07
N PRO A 71 3.69 5.34 33.17
CA PRO A 71 4.57 4.26 32.69
C PRO A 71 4.16 3.72 31.28
N ASN A 72 3.54 4.55 30.45
CA ASN A 72 2.89 4.12 29.20
C ASN A 72 3.72 4.38 27.93
N VAL A 73 4.97 4.82 28.05
CA VAL A 73 5.92 4.85 26.93
C VAL A 73 6.39 3.40 26.66
N LYS A 74 5.62 2.71 25.81
CA LYS A 74 5.80 1.24 25.57
C LYS A 74 5.68 0.94 24.09
N PRO A 75 6.32 -0.12 23.59
CA PRO A 75 6.04 -0.66 22.26
C PRO A 75 4.57 -1.03 22.08
N LEU A 76 4.14 -1.17 20.82
CA LEU A 76 2.77 -1.50 20.38
C LEU A 76 1.69 -0.48 20.76
N LYS A 77 2.05 0.72 21.22
CA LYS A 77 1.11 1.82 21.32
C LYS A 77 0.73 2.32 19.92
N ARG A 78 -0.57 2.62 19.72
CA ARG A 78 -1.02 3.15 18.43
C ARG A 78 -0.57 4.58 18.25
N ILE A 79 -0.19 4.91 17.01
CA ILE A 79 0.15 6.24 16.53
C ILE A 79 -0.69 6.57 15.32
N ASN A 80 -1.13 7.83 15.23
CA ASN A 80 -1.81 8.34 14.05
C ASN A 80 -1.16 9.67 13.64
N ILE A 81 -0.87 9.78 12.34
CA ILE A 81 -0.28 10.96 11.71
C ILE A 81 -1.28 11.51 10.71
N ARG A 82 -1.67 12.75 10.90
CA ARG A 82 -2.67 13.44 10.06
C ARG A 82 -2.26 14.88 9.78
N VAL A 83 -3.01 15.50 8.91
CA VAL A 83 -2.83 16.90 8.57
C VAL A 83 -4.18 17.56 8.29
N THR A 84 -4.31 18.83 8.66
CA THR A 84 -5.51 19.60 8.33
C THR A 84 -5.18 20.67 7.30
N TYR A 85 -5.93 20.72 6.21
CA TYR A 85 -5.86 21.78 5.21
C TYR A 85 -7.26 22.23 4.82
N ASN A 86 -7.50 23.56 4.84
CA ASN A 86 -8.82 24.16 4.56
C ASN A 86 -9.97 23.48 5.32
N ALA A 87 -9.80 23.27 6.62
CA ALA A 87 -10.75 22.61 7.52
C ALA A 87 -11.04 21.12 7.22
N VAL A 88 -10.38 20.52 6.23
CA VAL A 88 -10.44 19.07 5.96
C VAL A 88 -9.22 18.41 6.61
N THR A 89 -9.46 17.38 7.40
CA THR A 89 -8.40 16.58 8.03
C THR A 89 -8.20 15.28 7.25
N TYR A 90 -6.95 15.00 6.90
CA TYR A 90 -6.52 13.82 6.18
C TYR A 90 -5.65 12.97 7.08
N ASP A 91 -5.94 11.68 7.16
CA ASP A 91 -5.11 10.70 7.82
C ASP A 91 -4.05 10.18 6.85
N LEU A 92 -2.78 10.30 7.21
CA LEU A 92 -1.67 9.93 6.34
C LEU A 92 -1.08 8.56 6.71
N TYR A 93 -1.13 8.23 8.00
CA TYR A 93 -0.59 7.00 8.53
C TYR A 93 -1.19 6.68 9.89
N THR A 94 -1.59 5.44 10.08
CA THR A 94 -1.96 4.87 11.37
C THR A 94 -1.28 3.53 11.55
N GLY A 95 -0.68 3.31 12.70
CA GLY A 95 0.06 2.08 12.98
C GLY A 95 0.42 1.93 14.45
N PHE A 96 1.43 1.10 14.70
CA PHE A 96 1.91 0.74 16.04
C PHE A 96 3.36 1.17 16.18
N ILE A 97 3.70 1.71 17.32
CA ILE A 97 5.08 2.03 17.69
C ILE A 97 5.82 0.72 17.93
N GLU A 98 6.81 0.43 17.12
CA GLU A 98 7.65 -0.75 17.26
C GLU A 98 8.81 -0.48 18.22
N ASP A 99 9.39 0.71 18.11
CA ASP A 99 10.56 1.07 18.91
C ASP A 99 10.57 2.54 19.30
N TRP A 100 11.10 2.81 20.50
CA TRP A 100 11.38 4.12 21.06
C TRP A 100 12.90 4.27 21.18
N GLU A 101 13.54 4.96 20.24
CA GLU A 101 14.99 5.10 20.16
C GLU A 101 15.43 6.51 20.62
N PRO A 102 15.85 6.68 21.88
CA PRO A 102 16.35 7.96 22.36
C PRO A 102 17.73 8.26 21.81
N ASP A 103 17.96 9.52 21.44
CA ASP A 103 19.26 10.03 21.04
C ASP A 103 19.60 11.29 21.85
N PHE A 104 20.75 11.30 22.50
CA PHE A 104 21.19 12.36 23.40
C PHE A 104 22.36 13.15 22.80
N LEU A 105 22.11 14.42 22.52
CA LEU A 105 23.12 15.35 22.05
C LEU A 105 23.77 16.07 23.23
N LEU A 106 25.02 15.70 23.58
CA LEU A 106 25.69 16.24 24.74
C LEU A 106 26.48 17.52 24.47
N LYS A 107 26.94 17.78 23.24
CA LYS A 107 27.72 18.95 22.84
C LYS A 107 27.51 19.27 21.36
N PRO A 108 27.50 20.58 20.98
CA PRO A 108 27.58 21.78 21.83
C PRO A 108 26.25 22.12 22.47
N ILE A 109 25.15 21.48 22.05
CA ILE A 109 23.79 21.74 22.53
C ILE A 109 23.34 20.55 23.37
N LYS A 110 22.99 20.77 24.61
CA LYS A 110 22.30 19.76 25.42
C LYS A 110 20.89 19.56 24.84
N GLY A 111 20.67 18.44 24.23
CA GLY A 111 19.37 18.11 23.63
C GLY A 111 19.11 16.61 23.69
N ALA A 112 17.87 16.23 23.66
CA ALA A 112 17.45 14.86 23.50
C ALA A 112 16.33 14.82 22.47
N VAL A 113 16.39 13.85 21.60
CA VAL A 113 15.31 13.52 20.66
C VAL A 113 14.88 12.07 20.90
N MET A 114 13.65 11.78 20.50
CA MET A 114 13.12 10.43 20.49
C MET A 114 12.75 10.06 19.07
N ASN A 115 13.42 9.06 18.50
CA ASN A 115 13.04 8.48 17.23
C ASN A 115 11.99 7.40 17.46
N VAL A 116 10.78 7.63 17.01
CA VAL A 116 9.65 6.71 17.16
C VAL A 116 9.50 5.95 15.85
N ARG A 117 9.83 4.65 15.86
CA ARG A 117 9.71 3.77 14.69
C ARG A 117 8.40 3.01 14.76
N CYS A 118 7.68 3.00 13.64
CA CYS A 118 6.33 2.47 13.60
C CYS A 118 6.15 1.54 12.40
N VAL A 119 5.26 0.57 12.59
CA VAL A 119 4.75 -0.32 11.53
C VAL A 119 3.22 -0.29 11.55
N ASP A 120 2.60 -0.53 10.41
CA ASP A 120 1.15 -0.72 10.32
C ASP A 120 0.72 -2.14 10.76
N LEU A 121 -0.56 -2.46 10.60
CA LEU A 121 -1.07 -3.79 10.96
C LEU A 121 -0.41 -4.90 10.13
N ILE A 122 -0.10 -4.68 8.84
CA ILE A 122 0.57 -5.70 8.01
C ILE A 122 1.92 -6.09 8.61
N GLY A 123 2.68 -5.11 9.12
CA GLY A 123 3.92 -5.36 9.86
C GLY A 123 3.68 -6.14 11.15
N ALA A 124 2.64 -5.80 11.89
CA ALA A 124 2.26 -6.51 13.11
C ALA A 124 1.84 -7.96 12.83
N LEU A 125 1.13 -8.23 11.72
CA LEU A 125 0.72 -9.58 11.30
C LEU A 125 1.89 -10.54 11.12
N SER A 126 3.08 -10.05 10.81
CA SER A 126 4.27 -10.88 10.62
C SER A 126 4.67 -11.68 11.86
N ARG A 127 4.24 -11.23 13.03
CA ARG A 127 4.52 -11.84 14.34
C ARG A 127 3.33 -12.56 14.95
N LEU A 128 2.20 -12.61 14.25
CA LEU A 128 0.97 -13.22 14.73
C LEU A 128 0.74 -14.58 14.06
N LEU A 129 0.33 -15.52 14.84
CA LEU A 129 -0.10 -16.85 14.40
C LEU A 129 -1.62 -16.94 14.48
N LEU A 130 -2.22 -17.58 13.50
CA LEU A 130 -3.65 -17.87 13.53
C LEU A 130 -3.94 -18.93 14.59
N ASN A 131 -5.09 -18.83 15.22
CA ASN A 131 -5.60 -19.78 16.24
C ASN A 131 -6.83 -20.51 15.73
N ASP A 132 -6.91 -20.76 14.44
CA ASP A 132 -8.03 -21.46 13.85
C ASP A 132 -7.75 -22.96 13.78
N TYR A 133 -8.48 -23.72 14.60
CA TYR A 133 -8.40 -25.17 14.69
C TYR A 133 -9.46 -25.88 13.87
N THR A 134 -10.37 -25.17 13.21
CA THR A 134 -11.49 -25.74 12.46
C THR A 134 -11.32 -25.68 10.95
N GLY A 135 -10.51 -24.73 10.48
CA GLY A 135 -10.39 -24.40 9.06
C GLY A 135 -11.59 -23.63 8.52
N TYR A 136 -11.50 -23.24 7.26
CA TYR A 136 -12.53 -22.49 6.56
C TYR A 136 -13.12 -23.33 5.42
N SER A 137 -14.42 -23.16 5.16
CA SER A 137 -15.07 -23.74 3.98
C SER A 137 -14.60 -23.03 2.70
N LEU A 138 -15.03 -23.54 1.55
CA LEU A 138 -14.89 -22.84 0.28
C LEU A 138 -15.59 -21.48 0.37
N GLU A 139 -14.86 -20.40 0.06
CA GLU A 139 -15.34 -19.03 0.26
C GLU A 139 -14.61 -18.04 -0.66
N LYS A 140 -15.13 -16.83 -0.80
CA LYS A 140 -14.48 -15.75 -1.56
C LYS A 140 -13.20 -15.24 -0.87
N SER A 141 -12.28 -14.76 -1.67
CA SER A 141 -10.98 -14.24 -1.18
C SER A 141 -11.12 -13.15 -0.13
N GLY A 142 -12.06 -12.20 -0.32
CA GLY A 142 -12.32 -11.16 0.67
C GLY A 142 -12.88 -11.70 1.99
N THR A 143 -13.73 -12.73 1.93
CA THR A 143 -14.22 -13.42 3.13
C THR A 143 -13.06 -14.07 3.88
N ARG A 144 -12.12 -14.72 3.17
CA ARG A 144 -10.91 -15.32 3.76
C ARG A 144 -10.04 -14.26 4.46
N VAL A 145 -9.84 -13.10 3.86
CA VAL A 145 -9.15 -11.97 4.51
C VAL A 145 -9.90 -11.54 5.77
N GLY A 146 -11.24 -11.45 5.70
CA GLY A 146 -12.09 -11.13 6.85
C GLY A 146 -11.88 -12.10 8.01
N HIS A 147 -11.88 -13.40 7.75
CA HIS A 147 -11.64 -14.44 8.77
C HIS A 147 -10.24 -14.34 9.41
N VAL A 148 -9.21 -14.00 8.64
CA VAL A 148 -7.87 -13.73 9.20
C VAL A 148 -7.93 -12.57 10.19
N LEU A 149 -8.63 -11.50 9.86
CA LEU A 149 -8.77 -10.33 10.73
C LEU A 149 -9.66 -10.63 11.96
N ASP A 150 -10.69 -11.47 11.82
CA ASP A 150 -11.53 -11.92 12.92
C ASP A 150 -10.72 -12.76 13.92
N ASN A 151 -9.89 -13.67 13.41
CA ASN A 151 -9.01 -14.49 14.23
C ASN A 151 -8.03 -13.66 15.10
N LEU A 152 -7.68 -12.47 14.62
CA LEU A 152 -6.83 -11.52 15.31
C LEU A 152 -7.61 -10.50 16.15
N ALA A 153 -8.95 -10.64 16.22
CA ALA A 153 -9.85 -9.70 16.88
C ALA A 153 -9.69 -8.24 16.36
N TRP A 154 -9.34 -8.07 15.08
CA TRP A 154 -9.28 -6.74 14.47
C TRP A 154 -10.70 -6.19 14.28
N PRO A 155 -10.99 -4.93 14.67
CA PRO A 155 -12.34 -4.39 14.63
C PRO A 155 -12.97 -4.42 13.24
N ALA A 156 -14.22 -4.86 13.14
CA ALA A 156 -14.95 -4.93 11.88
C ALA A 156 -15.16 -3.53 11.23
N GLY A 157 -15.29 -2.48 12.05
CA GLY A 157 -15.42 -1.10 11.57
C GLY A 157 -14.10 -0.45 11.11
N ALA A 158 -12.99 -1.21 11.13
CA ALA A 158 -11.68 -0.77 10.66
C ALA A 158 -11.20 -1.61 9.47
N ARG A 159 -12.12 -1.94 8.55
CA ARG A 159 -11.86 -2.76 7.34
C ARG A 159 -12.78 -2.32 6.20
N ASP A 160 -12.21 -2.30 5.01
CA ASP A 160 -12.92 -2.18 3.75
C ASP A 160 -12.45 -3.29 2.81
N LEU A 161 -13.28 -4.30 2.61
CA LEU A 161 -12.90 -5.53 1.94
C LEU A 161 -13.83 -5.79 0.77
N ASP A 162 -13.27 -5.77 -0.46
CA ASP A 162 -13.97 -6.31 -1.61
C ASP A 162 -14.34 -7.78 -1.38
N THR A 163 -15.42 -8.24 -1.97
CA THR A 163 -15.85 -9.65 -1.89
C THR A 163 -14.79 -10.60 -2.45
N GLY A 164 -14.11 -10.17 -3.52
CA GLY A 164 -13.18 -10.98 -4.28
C GLY A 164 -13.83 -11.73 -5.43
N GLN A 165 -13.03 -12.06 -6.45
CA GLN A 165 -13.48 -12.79 -7.63
C GLN A 165 -13.21 -14.29 -7.47
N SER A 166 -12.04 -14.64 -6.92
CA SER A 166 -11.64 -16.03 -6.74
C SER A 166 -12.38 -16.70 -5.58
N ASP A 167 -12.77 -17.95 -5.81
CA ASP A 167 -13.16 -18.86 -4.75
C ASP A 167 -11.89 -19.52 -4.18
N MET A 168 -11.70 -19.41 -2.88
CA MET A 168 -10.59 -20.02 -2.15
C MET A 168 -10.97 -21.44 -1.72
N GLU A 169 -10.10 -22.40 -2.01
CA GLU A 169 -10.25 -23.78 -1.52
C GLU A 169 -10.51 -23.81 0.00
N ALA A 170 -11.29 -24.80 0.41
CA ALA A 170 -11.46 -25.09 1.82
C ALA A 170 -10.09 -25.35 2.47
N SER A 171 -9.83 -24.71 3.58
CA SER A 171 -8.61 -24.96 4.33
C SER A 171 -8.84 -26.08 5.36
N GLY A 172 -7.78 -26.83 5.66
CA GLY A 172 -7.70 -27.54 6.92
C GLY A 172 -7.50 -26.58 8.10
N GLU A 173 -7.12 -27.12 9.24
CA GLU A 173 -6.69 -26.35 10.40
C GLU A 173 -5.58 -25.35 10.02
N LEU A 174 -5.73 -24.08 10.40
CA LEU A 174 -4.75 -23.02 10.22
C LEU A 174 -4.07 -22.60 11.53
N ALA A 175 -4.24 -23.37 12.59
CA ALA A 175 -3.57 -23.12 13.85
C ALA A 175 -2.05 -23.09 13.67
N ASN A 176 -1.41 -22.08 14.26
CA ASN A 176 0.02 -21.79 14.16
C ASN A 176 0.52 -21.40 12.75
N VAL A 177 -0.36 -21.17 11.78
CA VAL A 177 0.01 -20.58 10.49
C VAL A 177 0.27 -19.08 10.68
N ASN A 178 1.32 -18.56 10.07
CA ASN A 178 1.62 -17.12 10.14
C ASN A 178 0.56 -16.34 9.38
N ALA A 179 -0.08 -15.36 10.06
CA ALA A 179 -1.19 -14.57 9.52
C ALA A 179 -0.80 -13.77 8.26
N GLN A 180 0.40 -13.17 8.23
CA GLN A 180 0.89 -12.43 7.08
C GLN A 180 1.13 -13.35 5.88
N GLN A 181 1.72 -14.52 6.10
CA GLN A 181 1.96 -15.49 5.01
C GLN A 181 0.66 -15.99 4.42
N HIS A 182 -0.33 -16.31 5.25
CA HIS A 182 -1.64 -16.74 4.75
C HIS A 182 -2.33 -15.62 3.95
N SER A 183 -2.37 -14.40 4.47
CA SER A 183 -2.90 -13.23 3.75
C SER A 183 -2.18 -13.00 2.41
N LEU A 184 -0.87 -13.22 2.34
CA LEU A 184 -0.11 -13.08 1.10
C LEU A 184 -0.50 -14.14 0.06
N ILE A 185 -0.73 -15.38 0.49
CA ILE A 185 -1.19 -16.44 -0.42
C ILE A 185 -2.60 -16.11 -0.96
N VAL A 186 -3.50 -15.61 -0.12
CA VAL A 186 -4.84 -15.14 -0.54
C VAL A 186 -4.73 -14.04 -1.58
N GLN A 187 -3.90 -13.01 -1.35
CA GLN A 187 -3.65 -11.92 -2.30
C GLN A 187 -3.11 -12.45 -3.64
N GLN A 188 -2.16 -13.38 -3.61
CA GLN A 188 -1.57 -13.94 -4.83
C GLN A 188 -2.58 -14.82 -5.58
N SER A 189 -3.47 -15.50 -4.88
CA SER A 189 -4.52 -16.33 -5.48
C SER A 189 -5.58 -15.48 -6.16
N GLU A 190 -5.97 -14.35 -5.54
CA GLU A 190 -6.90 -13.38 -6.10
C GLU A 190 -6.28 -12.49 -7.20
N ALA A 191 -4.95 -12.36 -7.26
CA ALA A 191 -4.27 -11.24 -7.92
C ALA A 191 -4.69 -9.86 -7.38
N GLY A 192 -5.12 -9.82 -6.14
CA GLY A 192 -5.53 -8.62 -5.39
C GLY A 192 -4.43 -8.07 -4.49
N ILE A 193 -4.78 -7.07 -3.70
CA ILE A 193 -3.87 -6.44 -2.74
C ILE A 193 -4.52 -6.26 -1.38
N VAL A 194 -3.73 -6.43 -0.32
CA VAL A 194 -4.11 -6.06 1.06
C VAL A 194 -3.12 -5.01 1.55
N TYR A 195 -3.62 -3.90 2.06
CA TYR A 195 -2.80 -2.84 2.64
C TYR A 195 -3.56 -2.13 3.77
N VAL A 196 -2.88 -1.24 4.48
CA VAL A 196 -3.50 -0.38 5.49
C VAL A 196 -3.60 1.03 4.95
N ALA A 197 -4.80 1.60 4.93
CA ALA A 197 -5.06 2.98 4.55
C ALA A 197 -4.49 3.99 5.57
N GLY A 198 -4.50 5.26 5.23
CA GLY A 198 -3.95 6.31 6.09
C GLY A 198 -4.61 6.41 7.46
N ASP A 199 -5.91 6.15 7.53
CA ASP A 199 -6.72 6.14 8.76
C ASP A 199 -6.50 4.89 9.63
N GLY A 200 -5.93 3.83 9.05
CA GLY A 200 -5.64 2.58 9.72
C GLY A 200 -6.60 1.44 9.37
N ASP A 201 -7.53 1.68 8.47
CA ASP A 201 -8.42 0.63 7.98
C ASP A 201 -7.68 -0.35 7.08
N VAL A 202 -7.95 -1.64 7.25
CA VAL A 202 -7.42 -2.67 6.38
C VAL A 202 -8.24 -2.70 5.09
N GLN A 203 -7.57 -2.47 3.98
CA GLN A 203 -8.15 -2.52 2.65
C GLN A 203 -7.82 -3.86 2.00
N PHE A 204 -8.83 -4.50 1.40
CA PHE A 204 -8.62 -5.58 0.45
C PHE A 204 -9.26 -5.20 -0.87
N GLU A 205 -8.45 -5.02 -1.89
CA GLU A 205 -8.88 -4.75 -3.27
C GLU A 205 -8.73 -6.03 -4.09
N ASP A 206 -9.82 -6.49 -4.67
CA ASP A 206 -9.81 -7.61 -5.60
C ASP A 206 -9.23 -7.20 -6.97
N ARG A 207 -8.99 -8.15 -7.86
CA ARG A 207 -8.42 -7.89 -9.19
C ARG A 207 -9.29 -6.98 -10.07
N HIS A 208 -10.59 -6.86 -9.78
CA HIS A 208 -11.51 -5.98 -10.51
C HIS A 208 -11.73 -4.62 -9.83
N HIS A 209 -11.15 -4.37 -8.66
CA HIS A 209 -11.33 -3.11 -7.94
C HIS A 209 -11.04 -1.89 -8.82
N ARG A 210 -9.92 -1.93 -9.56
CA ARG A 210 -9.47 -0.84 -10.43
C ARG A 210 -10.31 -0.71 -11.72
N LEU A 211 -11.21 -1.65 -12.00
CA LEU A 211 -12.17 -1.58 -13.10
C LEU A 211 -13.49 -0.91 -12.71
N LYS A 212 -13.64 -0.50 -11.45
CA LYS A 212 -14.84 0.14 -10.92
C LYS A 212 -14.59 1.64 -10.68
N SER A 213 -15.66 2.44 -10.74
CA SER A 213 -15.61 3.86 -10.35
C SER A 213 -15.14 3.99 -8.89
N PRO A 214 -14.25 4.94 -8.56
CA PRO A 214 -13.73 6.05 -9.40
C PRO A 214 -12.44 5.70 -10.18
N HIS A 215 -11.90 4.48 -10.09
CA HIS A 215 -10.59 4.09 -10.62
C HIS A 215 -10.55 3.95 -12.14
N THR A 216 -11.72 3.98 -12.82
CA THR A 216 -11.83 3.90 -14.28
C THR A 216 -11.48 5.20 -14.99
N VAL A 217 -11.42 6.33 -14.27
CA VAL A 217 -11.12 7.65 -14.83
C VAL A 217 -9.98 8.31 -14.03
N SER A 218 -9.19 9.11 -14.73
CA SER A 218 -8.12 9.88 -14.10
C SER A 218 -8.69 10.95 -13.17
N GLN A 219 -8.20 10.97 -11.92
CA GLN A 219 -8.64 11.89 -10.88
C GLN A 219 -7.86 13.20 -10.89
N ALA A 220 -6.70 13.24 -11.56
CA ALA A 220 -5.85 14.43 -11.65
C ALA A 220 -4.88 14.30 -12.83
N ILE A 221 -4.52 15.45 -13.41
CA ILE A 221 -3.53 15.54 -14.48
C ILE A 221 -2.31 16.31 -13.97
N PHE A 222 -1.15 15.67 -14.07
CA PHE A 222 0.15 16.24 -13.73
C PHE A 222 0.97 16.40 -15.02
N GLY A 223 1.45 17.61 -15.28
CA GLY A 223 2.14 17.86 -16.53
C GLY A 223 2.87 19.19 -16.59
N ASP A 224 3.33 19.53 -17.81
CA ASP A 224 4.11 20.73 -18.12
C ASP A 224 3.31 21.77 -18.94
N ASP A 225 2.03 21.52 -19.22
CA ASP A 225 1.16 22.49 -19.88
C ASP A 225 0.44 23.44 -18.91
N ALA A 226 -0.04 24.56 -19.46
CA ALA A 226 -0.80 25.53 -18.68
C ALA A 226 -2.13 24.91 -18.18
N GLY A 227 -2.37 24.98 -16.88
CA GLY A 227 -3.58 24.44 -16.22
C GLY A 227 -3.39 23.02 -15.67
N GLU A 228 -2.28 22.37 -15.95
CA GLU A 228 -1.91 21.10 -15.35
C GLU A 228 -1.16 21.31 -14.02
N MET A 229 -1.22 20.32 -13.14
CA MET A 229 -0.49 20.37 -11.87
C MET A 229 0.98 20.05 -12.08
N GLY A 230 1.86 20.94 -11.63
CA GLY A 230 3.30 20.73 -11.73
C GLY A 230 3.82 19.67 -10.75
N TYR A 231 4.89 19.01 -11.13
CA TYR A 231 5.65 18.07 -10.28
C TYR A 231 7.08 18.54 -10.07
N TYR A 232 7.70 18.07 -8.98
CA TYR A 232 9.10 18.41 -8.69
C TYR A 232 10.08 17.48 -9.40
N ARG A 233 9.77 16.18 -9.51
CA ARG A 233 10.62 15.16 -10.12
C ARG A 233 9.81 14.03 -10.71
N LEU A 234 10.23 13.54 -11.89
CA LEU A 234 9.60 12.46 -12.63
C LEU A 234 10.67 11.50 -13.19
N PRO A 235 11.23 10.56 -12.40
CA PRO A 235 12.19 9.58 -12.89
C PRO A 235 11.51 8.52 -13.74
N MET A 236 12.06 8.30 -14.92
CA MET A 236 11.60 7.30 -15.86
C MET A 236 12.62 6.16 -15.99
N SER A 237 12.19 5.01 -16.49
CA SER A 237 13.05 3.87 -16.76
C SER A 237 12.54 3.07 -17.95
N PHE A 238 13.48 2.69 -18.82
CA PHE A 238 13.27 1.67 -19.84
C PHE A 238 14.30 0.57 -19.59
N GLY A 239 13.85 -0.61 -19.18
CA GLY A 239 14.78 -1.67 -18.80
C GLY A 239 14.10 -3.01 -18.56
N SER A 240 14.91 -4.04 -18.44
CA SER A 240 14.45 -5.43 -18.35
C SER A 240 14.08 -5.91 -16.95
N THR A 241 14.12 -5.05 -15.92
CA THR A 241 13.89 -5.45 -14.51
C THR A 241 12.54 -6.13 -14.29
N HIS A 242 11.52 -5.71 -15.03
CA HIS A 242 10.16 -6.25 -14.93
C HIS A 242 9.75 -7.09 -16.15
N VAL A 243 10.69 -7.45 -17.03
CA VAL A 243 10.39 -8.39 -18.11
C VAL A 243 10.22 -9.78 -17.53
N LEU A 244 9.08 -10.41 -17.81
CA LEU A 244 8.74 -11.77 -17.37
C LEU A 244 8.13 -12.51 -18.59
N ASN A 245 8.80 -13.55 -19.07
CA ASN A 245 8.43 -14.27 -20.29
C ASN A 245 8.35 -15.80 -20.11
N ASP A 246 8.36 -16.26 -18.85
CA ASP A 246 8.12 -17.65 -18.44
C ASP A 246 7.36 -17.60 -17.10
N ILE A 247 6.05 -17.68 -17.16
CA ILE A 247 5.16 -17.58 -15.99
C ILE A 247 4.66 -18.97 -15.62
N ARG A 248 4.81 -19.33 -14.34
CA ARG A 248 4.44 -20.65 -13.83
C ARG A 248 3.56 -20.45 -12.58
N ILE A 249 2.33 -20.92 -12.67
CA ILE A 249 1.36 -20.80 -11.57
C ILE A 249 0.80 -22.18 -11.24
N ARG A 250 0.78 -22.51 -9.95
CA ARG A 250 0.23 -23.74 -9.47
C ARG A 250 -0.63 -23.51 -8.22
N ARG A 251 -1.89 -23.92 -8.29
CA ARG A 251 -2.76 -23.98 -7.13
C ARG A 251 -2.40 -25.16 -6.23
N GLU A 252 -2.86 -25.14 -5.00
CA GLU A 252 -2.75 -26.29 -4.09
C GLU A 252 -3.49 -27.50 -4.69
N GLY A 253 -2.86 -28.64 -4.65
CA GLY A 253 -3.42 -29.87 -5.23
C GLY A 253 -3.60 -29.90 -6.76
N GLY A 254 -3.22 -28.83 -7.49
CA GLY A 254 -3.36 -28.71 -8.94
C GLY A 254 -2.05 -28.95 -9.71
N TYR A 255 -2.17 -28.88 -11.05
CA TYR A 255 -1.02 -28.96 -11.96
C TYR A 255 -0.42 -27.60 -12.24
N GLU A 256 0.88 -27.56 -12.49
CA GLU A 256 1.58 -26.33 -12.90
C GLU A 256 1.03 -25.85 -14.24
N GLN A 257 0.54 -24.62 -14.28
CA GLN A 257 0.11 -23.92 -15.47
C GLN A 257 1.24 -23.02 -15.97
N VAL A 258 1.58 -23.10 -17.25
CA VAL A 258 2.75 -22.42 -17.83
C VAL A 258 2.32 -21.55 -19.00
N ALA A 259 2.72 -20.28 -18.96
CA ALA A 259 2.60 -19.35 -20.10
C ALA A 259 3.98 -18.81 -20.46
N THR A 260 4.37 -18.89 -21.74
CA THR A 260 5.70 -18.48 -22.23
C THR A 260 5.60 -17.72 -23.54
N ASP A 261 6.57 -16.83 -23.81
CA ASP A 261 6.71 -16.13 -25.09
C ASP A 261 8.13 -16.35 -25.64
N ALA A 262 8.23 -17.12 -26.73
CA ALA A 262 9.52 -17.50 -27.32
C ALA A 262 10.26 -16.31 -27.97
N THR A 263 9.52 -15.33 -28.50
CA THR A 263 10.11 -14.11 -29.10
C THR A 263 10.77 -13.28 -28.02
N SER A 264 10.05 -12.99 -26.94
CA SER A 264 10.60 -12.26 -25.79
C SER A 264 11.78 -13.00 -25.15
N GLN A 265 11.73 -14.34 -25.08
CA GLN A 265 12.88 -15.12 -24.58
C GLN A 265 14.10 -15.04 -25.51
N GLY A 266 13.87 -14.95 -26.82
CA GLY A 266 14.93 -14.73 -27.80
C GLY A 266 15.61 -13.37 -27.63
N ASP A 267 14.83 -12.32 -27.38
CA ASP A 267 15.31 -10.94 -27.28
C ASP A 267 15.94 -10.62 -25.91
N TYR A 268 15.35 -11.13 -24.82
CA TYR A 268 15.71 -10.71 -23.43
C TYR A 268 16.25 -11.84 -22.57
N GLY A 269 16.36 -13.05 -23.11
CA GLY A 269 16.66 -14.25 -22.35
C GLY A 269 15.46 -14.72 -21.51
N LYS A 270 15.52 -15.94 -20.99
CA LYS A 270 14.46 -16.49 -20.15
C LYS A 270 14.39 -15.78 -18.80
N ARG A 271 13.19 -15.25 -18.45
CA ARG A 271 12.90 -14.55 -17.21
C ARG A 271 11.63 -15.12 -16.60
N SER A 272 11.82 -15.86 -15.51
CA SER A 272 10.76 -16.68 -14.93
C SER A 272 10.13 -16.03 -13.68
N LEU A 273 8.81 -16.17 -13.56
CA LEU A 273 8.06 -15.97 -12.33
C LEU A 273 7.37 -17.29 -11.97
N SER A 274 7.51 -17.74 -10.73
CA SER A 274 6.79 -18.92 -10.24
C SER A 274 6.01 -18.56 -8.97
N ARG A 275 4.72 -18.97 -8.95
CA ARG A 275 3.84 -18.91 -7.78
C ARG A 275 3.23 -20.27 -7.57
N THR A 276 3.33 -20.81 -6.36
CA THR A 276 2.86 -22.16 -6.01
C THR A 276 2.08 -22.14 -4.71
N GLY A 277 1.23 -23.19 -4.49
CA GLY A 277 0.42 -23.28 -3.27
C GLY A 277 -0.70 -22.24 -3.22
N LEU A 278 -1.19 -21.79 -4.39
CA LEU A 278 -2.27 -20.82 -4.46
C LEU A 278 -3.60 -21.50 -4.12
N LEU A 279 -4.54 -20.74 -3.58
CA LEU A 279 -5.80 -21.24 -3.02
C LEU A 279 -6.98 -21.22 -4.00
N MET A 280 -6.79 -20.77 -5.22
CA MET A 280 -7.85 -20.80 -6.25
C MET A 280 -8.30 -22.24 -6.54
N THR A 281 -9.56 -22.43 -6.90
CA THR A 281 -10.17 -23.76 -7.03
C THR A 281 -9.91 -24.47 -8.35
N THR A 282 -9.48 -23.75 -9.41
CA THR A 282 -9.35 -24.34 -10.75
C THR A 282 -7.99 -24.06 -11.39
N ASP A 283 -7.49 -25.06 -12.15
CA ASP A 283 -6.28 -24.90 -12.95
C ASP A 283 -6.47 -23.92 -14.11
N SER A 284 -7.71 -23.74 -14.60
CA SER A 284 -8.05 -22.75 -15.63
C SER A 284 -7.85 -21.32 -15.14
N GLU A 285 -8.18 -21.03 -13.87
CA GLU A 285 -7.94 -19.72 -13.27
C GLU A 285 -6.43 -19.46 -13.12
N ALA A 286 -5.68 -20.48 -12.67
CA ALA A 286 -4.22 -20.39 -12.62
C ALA A 286 -3.58 -20.12 -14.00
N LEU A 287 -4.10 -20.76 -15.06
CA LEU A 287 -3.66 -20.52 -16.43
C LEU A 287 -4.00 -19.09 -16.89
N SER A 288 -5.20 -18.62 -16.63
CA SER A 288 -5.63 -17.25 -16.97
C SER A 288 -4.75 -16.20 -16.29
N GLN A 289 -4.39 -16.41 -15.03
CA GLN A 289 -3.46 -15.53 -14.31
C GLN A 289 -2.06 -15.56 -14.94
N ALA A 290 -1.57 -16.74 -15.34
CA ALA A 290 -0.27 -16.85 -16.01
C ALA A 290 -0.25 -16.13 -17.35
N GLN A 291 -1.31 -16.28 -18.17
CA GLN A 291 -1.44 -15.62 -19.47
C GLN A 291 -1.55 -14.08 -19.33
N TYR A 292 -2.31 -13.61 -18.34
CA TYR A 292 -2.42 -12.18 -18.02
C TYR A 292 -1.06 -11.58 -17.68
N LEU A 293 -0.31 -12.20 -16.76
CA LEU A 293 1.01 -11.73 -16.36
C LEU A 293 2.01 -11.76 -17.51
N LEU A 294 1.99 -12.83 -18.33
CA LEU A 294 2.84 -12.93 -19.51
C LEU A 294 2.59 -11.77 -20.47
N LYS A 295 1.32 -11.52 -20.82
CA LYS A 295 0.95 -10.47 -21.75
C LYS A 295 1.40 -9.09 -21.27
N ARG A 296 1.25 -8.82 -19.97
CA ARG A 296 1.59 -7.53 -19.38
C ARG A 296 3.09 -7.29 -19.25
N TYR A 297 3.89 -8.34 -19.06
CA TYR A 297 5.30 -8.21 -18.69
C TYR A 297 6.30 -8.82 -19.66
N LYS A 298 5.88 -9.41 -20.75
CA LYS A 298 6.80 -10.06 -21.69
C LYS A 298 7.75 -9.09 -22.38
N ASP A 299 7.36 -7.83 -22.56
CA ASP A 299 8.12 -6.80 -23.24
C ASP A 299 8.48 -5.63 -22.32
N PRO A 300 9.65 -5.01 -22.48
CA PRO A 300 10.01 -3.82 -21.74
C PRO A 300 9.17 -2.63 -22.20
N THR A 301 8.68 -1.83 -21.24
CA THR A 301 7.93 -0.59 -21.50
C THR A 301 8.63 0.59 -20.85
N LEU A 302 8.50 1.78 -21.47
CA LEU A 302 8.93 3.02 -20.82
C LEU A 302 7.98 3.31 -19.65
N ARG A 303 8.53 3.41 -18.45
CA ARG A 303 7.76 3.54 -17.21
C ARG A 303 8.14 4.79 -16.47
N VAL A 304 7.14 5.50 -15.95
CA VAL A 304 7.33 6.46 -14.88
C VAL A 304 7.41 5.68 -13.57
N LYS A 305 8.58 5.71 -12.90
CA LYS A 305 8.76 4.97 -11.63
C LYS A 305 7.97 5.56 -10.49
N ASN A 306 8.03 6.88 -10.38
CA ASN A 306 7.35 7.64 -9.35
C ASN A 306 7.23 9.10 -9.77
N ILE A 307 6.38 9.83 -9.06
CA ILE A 307 6.27 11.28 -9.13
C ILE A 307 6.56 11.87 -7.75
N THR A 308 7.37 12.93 -7.69
CA THR A 308 7.62 13.65 -6.44
C THR A 308 6.94 15.01 -6.50
N LEU A 309 6.18 15.32 -5.47
CA LEU A 309 5.36 16.52 -5.35
C LEU A 309 5.79 17.34 -4.13
N ARG A 310 5.82 18.65 -4.29
CA ARG A 310 6.03 19.64 -3.21
C ARG A 310 4.80 20.53 -3.13
N PRO A 311 3.80 20.14 -2.35
CA PRO A 311 2.47 20.74 -2.42
C PRO A 311 2.46 22.24 -2.04
N ALA A 312 3.46 22.73 -1.34
CA ALA A 312 3.55 24.15 -0.96
C ALA A 312 3.69 25.10 -2.17
N VAL A 313 4.12 24.61 -3.35
CA VAL A 313 4.30 25.47 -4.54
C VAL A 313 2.97 25.82 -5.22
N ASP A 314 1.97 24.93 -5.07
CA ASP A 314 0.60 25.15 -5.53
C ASP A 314 -0.36 24.56 -4.48
N ALA A 315 -0.47 25.26 -3.35
CA ALA A 315 -1.11 24.75 -2.17
C ALA A 315 -2.60 24.44 -2.38
N ALA A 316 -3.30 25.22 -3.17
CA ALA A 316 -4.74 25.07 -3.37
C ALA A 316 -5.08 23.79 -4.16
N ASN A 317 -4.28 23.45 -5.16
CA ASN A 317 -4.51 22.30 -6.02
C ASN A 317 -3.82 21.04 -5.48
N LEU A 318 -2.58 21.15 -4.96
CA LEU A 318 -1.78 19.98 -4.62
C LEU A 318 -2.08 19.41 -3.21
N TYR A 319 -2.35 20.23 -2.18
CA TYR A 319 -2.60 19.68 -0.84
C TYR A 319 -3.79 18.72 -0.79
N PRO A 320 -4.96 19.02 -1.37
CA PRO A 320 -6.08 18.09 -1.35
C PRO A 320 -5.77 16.76 -2.05
N LYS A 321 -4.97 16.79 -3.12
CA LYS A 321 -4.58 15.59 -3.88
C LYS A 321 -3.53 14.79 -3.14
N VAL A 322 -2.48 15.45 -2.68
CA VAL A 322 -1.35 14.82 -1.99
C VAL A 322 -1.75 14.13 -0.69
N PHE A 323 -2.70 14.69 0.04
CA PHE A 323 -3.15 14.13 1.31
C PHE A 323 -4.40 13.26 1.18
N GLY A 324 -5.22 13.49 0.14
CA GLY A 324 -6.50 12.80 -0.02
C GLY A 324 -6.46 11.60 -0.97
N TYR A 325 -5.43 11.47 -1.82
CA TYR A 325 -5.32 10.31 -2.70
C TYR A 325 -4.65 9.15 -1.98
N ASP A 326 -5.16 7.95 -2.23
CA ASP A 326 -4.58 6.72 -1.70
C ASP A 326 -4.16 5.77 -2.82
N ILE A 327 -3.67 4.60 -2.45
CA ILE A 327 -3.31 3.50 -3.36
C ILE A 327 -4.49 3.21 -4.29
N SER A 328 -4.23 2.76 -5.50
CA SER A 328 -5.20 2.54 -6.59
C SER A 328 -5.85 3.80 -7.18
N THR A 329 -5.55 5.01 -6.67
CA THR A 329 -6.01 6.23 -7.35
C THR A 329 -5.35 6.36 -8.73
N ARG A 330 -6.19 6.60 -9.76
CA ARG A 330 -5.75 6.76 -11.16
C ARG A 330 -5.44 8.22 -11.44
N ILE A 331 -4.27 8.49 -12.01
CA ILE A 331 -3.80 9.82 -12.39
C ILE A 331 -3.25 9.82 -13.82
N THR A 332 -3.28 10.98 -14.50
CA THR A 332 -2.62 11.18 -15.79
C THR A 332 -1.30 11.92 -15.59
N ILE A 333 -0.26 11.49 -16.30
CA ILE A 333 1.02 12.20 -16.36
C ILE A 333 1.31 12.58 -17.80
N ARG A 334 1.62 13.86 -18.00
CA ARG A 334 2.02 14.42 -19.28
C ARG A 334 3.41 15.01 -19.21
N LEU A 335 4.17 14.84 -20.28
CA LEU A 335 5.49 15.43 -20.46
C LEU A 335 5.72 15.64 -21.96
N ASN A 336 5.61 16.87 -22.42
CA ASN A 336 5.70 17.22 -23.85
C ASN A 336 7.05 16.83 -24.46
N GLN A 337 8.13 17.04 -23.73
CA GLN A 337 9.48 16.70 -24.19
C GLN A 337 9.66 15.21 -24.49
N ALA A 338 8.92 14.33 -23.82
CA ALA A 338 8.99 12.90 -23.99
C ALA A 338 7.80 12.34 -24.80
N SER A 339 6.90 13.19 -25.30
CA SER A 339 5.63 12.79 -25.91
C SER A 339 4.85 11.80 -25.02
N LEU A 340 4.93 12.00 -23.71
CA LEU A 340 4.25 11.18 -22.72
C LEU A 340 2.86 11.76 -22.44
N ASP A 341 1.82 10.97 -22.63
CA ASP A 341 0.46 11.21 -22.15
C ASP A 341 -0.11 9.85 -21.76
N LYS A 342 0.04 9.50 -20.48
CA LYS A 342 -0.32 8.18 -19.96
C LYS A 342 -0.96 8.27 -18.59
N GLU A 343 -1.76 7.27 -18.29
CA GLU A 343 -2.41 7.11 -17.01
C GLU A 343 -1.69 6.07 -16.15
N TYR A 344 -1.73 6.30 -14.84
CA TYR A 344 -1.01 5.50 -13.86
C TYR A 344 -1.88 5.29 -12.63
N TYR A 345 -1.71 4.15 -11.96
CA TYR A 345 -2.19 3.93 -10.61
C TYR A 345 -1.11 4.23 -9.58
N ILE A 346 -1.51 4.83 -8.47
CA ILE A 346 -0.65 5.00 -7.30
C ILE A 346 -0.51 3.63 -6.62
N GLU A 347 0.72 3.13 -6.52
CA GLU A 347 1.06 1.84 -5.90
C GLU A 347 1.65 2.00 -4.50
N GLY A 348 2.23 3.14 -4.23
CA GLY A 348 2.80 3.44 -2.92
C GLY A 348 2.94 4.92 -2.68
N ILE A 349 2.87 5.31 -1.42
CA ILE A 349 2.85 6.70 -0.96
C ILE A 349 3.92 6.87 0.11
N THR A 350 4.80 7.86 -0.10
CA THR A 350 5.77 8.28 0.89
C THR A 350 5.56 9.76 1.19
N HIS A 351 5.33 10.13 2.46
CA HIS A 351 5.28 11.51 2.90
C HIS A 351 6.49 11.83 3.77
N GLY A 352 7.16 12.92 3.47
CA GLY A 352 8.21 13.50 4.31
C GLY A 352 7.80 14.89 4.78
N TYR A 353 8.00 15.18 6.07
CA TYR A 353 7.79 16.50 6.64
C TYR A 353 9.01 16.96 7.43
N ARG A 354 9.39 18.22 7.20
CA ARG A 354 10.35 18.96 8.05
C ARG A 354 9.89 20.40 8.16
N PRO A 355 9.94 21.04 9.35
CA PRO A 355 9.51 22.42 9.52
C PRO A 355 10.15 23.41 8.55
N SER A 356 11.43 23.20 8.20
CA SER A 356 12.17 24.07 7.28
C SER A 356 11.84 23.89 5.80
N ARG A 357 11.22 22.76 5.40
CA ARG A 357 10.91 22.43 3.99
C ARG A 357 9.43 22.22 3.72
N GLY A 358 8.62 21.99 4.77
CA GLY A 358 7.24 21.57 4.64
C GLY A 358 7.12 20.11 4.20
N TRP A 359 6.06 19.81 3.48
CA TRP A 359 5.74 18.47 2.98
C TRP A 359 6.38 18.20 1.62
N GLU A 360 6.91 17.01 1.46
CA GLU A 360 7.30 16.42 0.18
C GLU A 360 6.64 15.03 0.10
N THR A 361 5.99 14.75 -1.02
CA THR A 361 5.31 13.46 -1.23
C THR A 361 5.84 12.80 -2.48
N LYS A 362 6.09 11.51 -2.39
CA LYS A 362 6.43 10.66 -3.53
C LYS A 362 5.35 9.60 -3.68
N TRP A 363 4.83 9.45 -4.90
CA TRP A 363 3.97 8.35 -5.29
C TRP A 363 4.74 7.40 -6.20
N ASP A 364 4.81 6.13 -5.83
CA ASP A 364 5.30 5.07 -6.70
C ASP A 364 4.16 4.63 -7.62
N LEU A 365 4.45 4.37 -8.90
CA LEU A 365 3.45 4.30 -9.95
C LEU A 365 3.56 3.02 -10.79
N SER A 366 2.42 2.54 -11.28
CA SER A 366 2.32 1.52 -12.32
C SER A 366 1.36 1.97 -13.42
N ASP A 367 1.60 1.53 -14.66
CA ASP A 367 0.79 1.90 -15.82
C ASP A 367 -0.67 1.47 -15.63
N ALA A 368 -1.61 2.37 -15.87
CA ALA A 368 -3.05 2.10 -15.82
C ALA A 368 -3.57 1.67 -17.20
N ASP A 369 -3.06 0.55 -17.70
CA ASP A 369 -3.44 0.02 -19.01
C ASP A 369 -4.68 -0.88 -18.88
N VAL A 370 -5.83 -0.26 -18.57
CA VAL A 370 -7.11 -0.96 -18.36
C VAL A 370 -7.98 -1.00 -19.62
N GLN A 371 -7.65 -0.20 -20.64
CA GLN A 371 -8.48 -0.08 -21.85
C GLN A 371 -8.47 -1.34 -22.75
N GLN A 372 -7.64 -2.32 -22.43
CA GLN A 372 -7.49 -3.55 -23.21
C GLN A 372 -8.33 -4.73 -22.70
N TYR A 373 -9.06 -4.57 -21.59
CA TYR A 373 -9.85 -5.65 -21.01
C TYR A 373 -11.33 -5.49 -21.30
N TRP A 374 -12.00 -6.61 -21.51
CA TRP A 374 -13.43 -6.72 -21.56
C TRP A 374 -13.94 -7.30 -20.24
N ALA A 375 -14.69 -6.51 -19.50
CA ALA A 375 -15.29 -6.94 -18.24
C ALA A 375 -16.81 -6.96 -18.40
N ILE A 376 -17.44 -8.11 -18.28
CA ILE A 376 -18.88 -8.28 -18.41
C ILE A 376 -19.56 -7.59 -17.22
N GLY A 377 -20.52 -6.70 -17.55
CA GLY A 377 -21.30 -5.99 -16.54
C GLY A 377 -20.72 -4.65 -16.10
N GLU A 378 -19.53 -4.28 -16.57
CA GLU A 378 -18.91 -2.98 -16.26
C GLU A 378 -19.07 -2.00 -17.42
N THR A 379 -19.64 -0.83 -17.16
CA THR A 379 -19.83 0.22 -18.17
C THR A 379 -18.47 0.74 -18.66
N GLY A 380 -18.28 0.80 -19.99
CA GLY A 380 -17.04 1.23 -20.60
C GLY A 380 -16.00 0.11 -20.81
N PHE A 381 -16.25 -1.09 -20.26
CA PHE A 381 -15.39 -2.27 -20.43
C PHE A 381 -16.14 -3.46 -21.03
N SER A 382 -17.45 -3.31 -21.32
CA SER A 382 -18.30 -4.37 -21.86
C SER A 382 -18.40 -4.35 -23.38
N GLU A 383 -17.71 -3.43 -24.06
CA GLU A 383 -17.72 -3.32 -25.51
C GLU A 383 -16.71 -4.28 -26.15
N ILE A 384 -17.18 -5.14 -27.05
CA ILE A 384 -16.31 -6.04 -27.81
C ILE A 384 -15.74 -5.25 -28.99
N GLY A 385 -14.43 -5.00 -28.95
CA GLY A 385 -13.66 -4.39 -30.05
C GLY A 385 -12.39 -5.17 -30.37
N GLU A 386 -11.70 -4.83 -31.44
CA GLU A 386 -10.48 -5.51 -31.87
C GLU A 386 -9.33 -5.43 -30.85
N THR A 387 -9.44 -4.52 -29.87
CA THR A 387 -8.39 -4.25 -28.88
C THR A 387 -8.77 -4.68 -27.46
N THR A 388 -9.96 -5.20 -27.23
CA THR A 388 -10.42 -5.61 -25.91
C THR A 388 -10.24 -7.10 -25.64
N TYR A 389 -9.91 -7.45 -24.42
CA TYR A 389 -9.73 -8.82 -23.95
C TYR A 389 -10.66 -9.08 -22.78
N VAL A 390 -10.99 -10.35 -22.55
CA VAL A 390 -11.73 -10.72 -21.33
C VAL A 390 -10.85 -10.41 -20.11
N ALA A 391 -11.38 -9.65 -19.17
CA ALA A 391 -10.69 -9.38 -17.91
C ALA A 391 -10.52 -10.70 -17.14
N TYR A 392 -9.33 -10.90 -16.67
CA TYR A 392 -8.99 -12.05 -15.82
C TYR A 392 -9.50 -11.79 -14.41
#